data_6caafec536b703ff999d412443091b7a
#
_entry.id   6caafec536b703ff999d412443091b7a
#
_cell.length_a   1.000
_cell.length_b   1.000
_cell.length_c   1.000
_cell.angle_alpha   90.00
_cell.angle_beta   90.00
_cell.angle_gamma   90.00
#
_symmetry.space_group_name_H-M   'P 1'
#
loop_
_entity.id
_entity.type
_entity.pdbx_description
1 polymer ?
#
loop_
_entity_poly.entity_id
_entity_poly.type
_entity_poly.pdbx_seq_one_letter_code
_entity_poly.pdbx_strand_id
1 'polypeptide(L)'
;PQANFLAQQLDTCILPLDYNFQNMTLGGSLFNWDFGDGNSSTLASPLHSYSLAGTYTINLVSSNTYGCVDSSTSSIIVNPVPVSQFDAIQLDTCSIPANYSFVNNSLGAIAYIWNFGDGISSNLPNLNHSYSNDGNYQISLISMNAVGCFDTAVTNVTVLPVPDLSFTYIPLDTCSIPANYSFQNTSSGATNYIWDFGDGLFSPLSSPFHTFNSDGNYNVKLTSTNIFGCSDTSTQLVSVNPIPSAQFNPIQLDTCVLPASYSLVNNSSGAIVYSWDLGDGSSTNSANLNYSYPNSGTYNITLSAMNQFGCFDSSISTIVIPPIPNANFSYNKMDLCVLPSNYSFTNNSIGAINYIWTFDTIANSIQTDPIFTFINDGIYEVSLLATNSEGCSDSSINFINVSPIPIADFNLDTTIGCE
;
A
#
# COMPACT_ATOMS: atom_id res chain seq x y z
N PRO A 1 -23.88 24.71 97.29
CA PRO A 1 -24.20 23.91 96.14
C PRO A 1 -22.95 23.15 95.70
N GLN A 2 -23.14 22.04 94.92
CA GLN A 2 -22.14 21.38 94.15
C GLN A 2 -22.50 21.57 92.63
N ALA A 3 -21.83 22.51 91.99
CA ALA A 3 -22.13 22.79 90.56
C ALA A 3 -21.61 21.64 89.67
N ASN A 4 -22.52 21.16 88.82
CA ASN A 4 -22.19 20.13 87.84
C ASN A 4 -23.19 20.19 86.70
N PHE A 5 -22.72 19.86 85.49
CA PHE A 5 -23.61 19.81 84.31
C PHE A 5 -23.08 18.81 83.29
N LEU A 6 -23.98 18.41 82.40
CA LEU A 6 -23.71 17.67 81.17
C LEU A 6 -24.05 18.52 79.92
N ALA A 7 -23.11 18.68 79.07
CA ALA A 7 -23.36 19.28 77.74
C ALA A 7 -23.66 18.15 76.76
N GLN A 8 -24.87 18.15 76.20
CA GLN A 8 -25.31 17.17 75.22
C GLN A 8 -25.52 17.86 73.87
N GLN A 9 -24.73 17.49 72.90
CA GLN A 9 -24.91 17.91 71.50
C GLN A 9 -26.22 17.31 70.95
N LEU A 10 -27.05 18.14 70.31
CA LEU A 10 -28.34 17.71 69.75
C LEU A 10 -28.24 17.39 68.26
N ASP A 11 -27.43 18.18 67.52
CA ASP A 11 -27.14 18.02 66.09
C ASP A 11 -25.67 17.76 65.86
N THR A 12 -25.32 17.11 64.74
CA THR A 12 -23.89 16.73 64.56
C THR A 12 -23.19 17.50 63.45
N CYS A 13 -23.90 18.04 62.44
CA CYS A 13 -23.22 18.57 61.26
C CYS A 13 -23.93 19.78 60.62
N ILE A 14 -24.71 20.54 61.40
CA ILE A 14 -25.42 21.72 60.90
C ILE A 14 -25.09 22.90 61.79
N LEU A 15 -24.64 24.00 61.22
CA LEU A 15 -24.49 25.26 61.94
C LEU A 15 -25.75 26.11 61.73
N PRO A 16 -26.28 26.75 62.79
CA PRO A 16 -25.83 26.72 64.18
C PRO A 16 -26.02 25.35 64.84
N LEU A 17 -25.02 24.96 65.65
CA LEU A 17 -24.99 23.67 66.33
C LEU A 17 -25.62 23.79 67.74
N ASP A 18 -26.65 23.01 67.99
CA ASP A 18 -27.45 23.06 69.19
C ASP A 18 -26.91 22.14 70.29
N TYR A 19 -26.79 22.71 71.50
CA TYR A 19 -26.43 21.98 72.72
C TYR A 19 -27.53 22.12 73.78
N ASN A 20 -27.83 20.99 74.42
CA ASN A 20 -28.64 20.99 75.65
C ASN A 20 -27.69 20.90 76.87
N PHE A 21 -27.72 21.92 77.73
CA PHE A 21 -26.94 21.96 78.94
C PHE A 21 -27.82 21.51 80.12
N GLN A 22 -27.68 20.24 80.46
CA GLN A 22 -28.41 19.62 81.57
C GLN A 22 -27.73 19.93 82.86
N ASN A 23 -28.41 20.67 83.74
CA ASN A 23 -27.96 20.99 85.06
C ASN A 23 -28.06 19.76 85.96
N MET A 24 -26.94 19.39 86.60
CA MET A 24 -26.81 18.29 87.53
C MET A 24 -26.38 18.78 88.93
N THR A 25 -26.53 20.09 89.22
CA THR A 25 -26.11 20.77 90.48
C THR A 25 -26.94 20.26 91.65
N LEU A 26 -26.28 19.93 92.78
CA LEU A 26 -26.93 19.57 94.04
C LEU A 26 -26.99 20.81 94.95
N GLY A 27 -28.14 21.11 95.49
CA GLY A 27 -28.34 22.18 96.49
C GLY A 27 -28.21 23.63 95.98
N GLY A 28 -28.28 23.82 94.65
CA GLY A 28 -28.36 25.17 93.98
C GLY A 28 -29.80 25.60 93.72
N SER A 29 -30.09 26.88 93.72
CA SER A 29 -31.41 27.50 93.45
C SER A 29 -31.34 28.60 92.37
N LEU A 30 -30.20 29.21 92.11
CA LEU A 30 -29.94 30.20 91.11
C LEU A 30 -28.76 29.69 90.23
N PHE A 31 -28.87 29.93 88.91
CA PHE A 31 -27.88 29.45 87.95
C PHE A 31 -27.48 30.61 87.03
N ASN A 32 -26.22 30.68 86.69
CA ASN A 32 -25.69 31.59 85.71
C ASN A 32 -24.73 30.82 84.79
N TRP A 33 -25.08 30.72 83.55
CA TRP A 33 -24.32 30.06 82.50
C TRP A 33 -23.59 31.10 81.67
N ASP A 34 -22.33 30.87 81.43
CA ASP A 34 -21.53 31.49 80.38
C ASP A 34 -21.17 30.44 79.35
N PHE A 35 -21.55 30.63 78.07
CA PHE A 35 -21.33 29.65 77.06
C PHE A 35 -20.00 29.83 76.31
N GLY A 36 -19.18 30.82 76.71
CA GLY A 36 -17.86 31.05 76.15
C GLY A 36 -17.85 31.72 74.77
N ASP A 37 -18.99 32.09 74.22
CA ASP A 37 -19.16 32.77 72.96
C ASP A 37 -19.69 34.22 73.16
N GLY A 38 -19.72 34.70 74.44
CA GLY A 38 -20.26 35.98 74.84
C GLY A 38 -21.73 35.96 75.22
N ASN A 39 -22.40 34.83 75.06
CA ASN A 39 -23.77 34.65 75.48
C ASN A 39 -23.87 34.00 76.87
N SER A 40 -24.98 34.26 77.57
CA SER A 40 -25.23 33.76 78.92
C SER A 40 -26.70 33.35 79.09
N SER A 41 -26.97 32.54 80.15
CA SER A 41 -28.33 32.15 80.52
C SER A 41 -28.47 31.99 82.03
N THR A 42 -29.73 32.27 82.53
CA THR A 42 -30.09 32.05 83.97
C THR A 42 -31.05 30.86 84.06
N LEU A 43 -31.40 30.20 83.00
CA LEU A 43 -32.30 29.05 83.03
C LEU A 43 -31.64 27.84 83.73
N ALA A 44 -32.46 26.99 84.35
CA ALA A 44 -31.91 25.84 85.07
C ALA A 44 -31.15 24.85 84.12
N SER A 45 -31.73 24.55 82.95
CA SER A 45 -31.13 23.73 81.92
C SER A 45 -31.39 24.40 80.58
N PRO A 46 -30.46 25.26 80.08
CA PRO A 46 -30.68 25.99 78.84
C PRO A 46 -30.31 25.15 77.62
N LEU A 47 -30.96 25.53 76.52
CA LEU A 47 -30.49 25.24 75.17
C LEU A 47 -29.66 26.39 74.65
N HIS A 48 -28.55 26.13 73.96
CA HIS A 48 -27.72 27.14 73.33
C HIS A 48 -27.20 26.69 71.96
N SER A 49 -27.15 27.63 71.00
CA SER A 49 -26.78 27.39 69.61
C SER A 49 -25.47 28.12 69.27
N TYR A 50 -24.48 27.41 68.80
CA TYR A 50 -23.20 27.97 68.34
C TYR A 50 -23.20 28.12 66.82
N SER A 51 -23.09 29.37 66.35
CA SER A 51 -23.10 29.70 64.92
C SER A 51 -21.72 29.58 64.27
N LEU A 52 -20.64 29.54 65.05
CA LEU A 52 -19.26 29.42 64.55
C LEU A 52 -18.56 28.18 65.12
N ALA A 53 -17.73 27.61 64.30
CA ALA A 53 -16.80 26.54 64.77
C ALA A 53 -15.78 27.11 65.75
N GLY A 54 -15.44 26.34 66.80
CA GLY A 54 -14.51 26.77 67.81
C GLY A 54 -14.53 25.86 69.05
N THR A 55 -13.63 26.16 69.98
CA THR A 55 -13.63 25.53 71.29
C THR A 55 -14.21 26.55 72.28
N TYR A 56 -15.31 26.18 72.89
CA TYR A 56 -16.03 27.04 73.87
C TYR A 56 -15.86 26.48 75.27
N THR A 57 -15.51 27.34 76.22
CA THR A 57 -15.42 26.99 77.63
C THR A 57 -16.70 27.44 78.29
N ILE A 58 -17.49 26.49 78.76
CA ILE A 58 -18.77 26.70 79.44
C ILE A 58 -18.49 26.79 80.94
N ASN A 59 -19.03 27.83 81.55
CA ASN A 59 -18.97 28.00 82.99
C ASN A 59 -20.36 28.10 83.62
N LEU A 60 -20.71 27.20 84.49
CA LEU A 60 -21.90 27.25 85.32
C LEU A 60 -21.54 27.74 86.72
N VAL A 61 -22.09 28.85 87.07
CA VAL A 61 -22.05 29.34 88.47
C VAL A 61 -23.45 29.09 89.09
N SER A 62 -23.48 28.38 90.21
CA SER A 62 -24.67 28.10 90.94
C SER A 62 -24.61 28.67 92.37
N SER A 63 -25.69 29.27 92.83
CA SER A 63 -25.83 29.76 94.27
C SER A 63 -27.09 29.20 94.92
N ASN A 64 -27.05 29.08 96.23
CA ASN A 64 -28.20 28.69 97.06
C ASN A 64 -28.84 29.91 97.75
N THR A 65 -30.00 29.73 98.42
CA THR A 65 -30.74 30.79 99.16
C THR A 65 -29.93 31.37 100.29
N TYR A 66 -28.85 30.75 100.74
CA TYR A 66 -27.98 31.25 101.78
C TYR A 66 -26.73 32.05 101.28
N GLY A 67 -26.66 32.26 99.92
CA GLY A 67 -25.60 32.99 99.27
C GLY A 67 -24.30 32.20 99.06
N CYS A 68 -24.28 30.94 99.32
CA CYS A 68 -23.09 30.06 98.98
C CYS A 68 -23.06 29.82 97.45
N VAL A 69 -21.86 29.96 96.93
CA VAL A 69 -21.62 29.87 95.49
C VAL A 69 -20.67 28.72 95.19
N ASP A 70 -20.87 28.00 94.09
CA ASP A 70 -19.94 27.04 93.49
C ASP A 70 -19.99 27.11 91.95
N SER A 71 -18.93 26.70 91.28
CA SER A 71 -18.85 26.75 89.83
C SER A 71 -18.32 25.47 89.23
N SER A 72 -18.78 25.11 88.01
CA SER A 72 -18.30 24.02 87.21
C SER A 72 -17.98 24.52 85.80
N THR A 73 -16.82 24.08 85.31
CA THR A 73 -16.37 24.45 83.94
C THR A 73 -16.10 23.21 83.11
N SER A 74 -16.52 23.26 81.86
CA SER A 74 -16.29 22.19 80.84
C SER A 74 -16.04 22.85 79.49
N SER A 75 -15.34 22.17 78.61
CA SER A 75 -15.08 22.65 77.26
C SER A 75 -15.81 21.74 76.25
N ILE A 76 -16.42 22.36 75.25
CA ILE A 76 -17.00 21.71 74.11
C ILE A 76 -16.27 22.14 72.84
N ILE A 77 -16.28 21.30 71.82
CA ILE A 77 -15.74 21.60 70.49
C ILE A 77 -16.87 21.60 69.48
N VAL A 78 -17.10 22.76 68.85
CA VAL A 78 -17.96 22.92 67.69
C VAL A 78 -17.09 22.75 66.44
N ASN A 79 -17.23 21.63 65.79
CA ASN A 79 -16.39 21.29 64.62
C ASN A 79 -16.90 22.04 63.39
N PRO A 80 -15.98 22.54 62.52
CA PRO A 80 -16.42 23.13 61.26
C PRO A 80 -17.01 22.04 60.35
N VAL A 81 -18.05 22.37 59.62
CA VAL A 81 -18.52 21.58 58.50
C VAL A 81 -17.48 21.70 57.37
N PRO A 82 -17.04 20.64 56.76
CA PRO A 82 -16.12 20.77 55.64
C PRO A 82 -16.77 21.52 54.47
N VAL A 83 -15.96 22.14 53.63
CA VAL A 83 -16.37 22.71 52.34
C VAL A 83 -15.72 21.91 51.24
N SER A 84 -16.51 21.17 50.48
CA SER A 84 -16.05 20.40 49.33
C SER A 84 -15.82 21.30 48.14
N GLN A 85 -14.62 21.22 47.56
CA GLN A 85 -14.29 21.93 46.34
C GLN A 85 -13.16 21.17 45.60
N PHE A 86 -13.25 21.15 44.29
CA PHE A 86 -12.20 20.54 43.46
C PHE A 86 -12.17 21.14 42.05
N ASP A 87 -11.03 20.97 41.38
CA ASP A 87 -10.82 21.25 39.98
C ASP A 87 -10.67 19.93 39.19
N ALA A 88 -11.30 19.87 38.04
CA ALA A 88 -11.14 18.80 37.06
C ALA A 88 -10.39 19.39 35.85
N ILE A 89 -9.12 19.04 35.70
CA ILE A 89 -8.23 19.57 34.66
C ILE A 89 -8.04 18.49 33.60
N GLN A 90 -8.53 18.75 32.39
CA GLN A 90 -8.27 17.88 31.24
C GLN A 90 -6.80 17.98 30.83
N LEU A 91 -6.11 16.85 30.72
CA LEU A 91 -4.69 16.79 30.39
C LEU A 91 -4.43 16.66 28.89
N ASP A 92 -5.38 16.07 28.18
CA ASP A 92 -5.35 15.88 26.73
C ASP A 92 -6.74 16.16 26.14
N THR A 93 -6.78 16.73 24.94
CA THR A 93 -8.00 16.92 24.17
C THR A 93 -8.00 15.93 23.00
N CYS A 94 -9.16 15.39 22.65
CA CYS A 94 -9.30 14.49 21.50
C CYS A 94 -8.46 13.19 21.59
N SER A 95 -8.33 12.63 22.78
CA SER A 95 -7.77 11.30 22.99
C SER A 95 -8.74 10.39 23.74
N ILE A 96 -8.73 9.11 23.43
CA ILE A 96 -9.39 8.06 24.20
C ILE A 96 -8.33 6.97 24.45
N PRO A 97 -8.05 6.67 25.75
CA PRO A 97 -8.66 7.19 26.95
C PRO A 97 -8.33 8.68 27.18
N ALA A 98 -9.33 9.43 27.66
CA ALA A 98 -9.20 10.85 28.01
C ALA A 98 -8.71 11.00 29.45
N ASN A 99 -7.61 11.71 29.67
CA ASN A 99 -6.98 11.83 30.97
C ASN A 99 -7.34 13.15 31.64
N TYR A 100 -7.74 13.06 32.92
CA TYR A 100 -8.06 14.18 33.79
C TYR A 100 -7.24 14.14 35.05
N SER A 101 -6.82 15.31 35.54
CA SER A 101 -6.27 15.50 36.86
C SER A 101 -7.31 16.12 37.76
N PHE A 102 -7.62 15.46 38.87
CA PHE A 102 -8.58 15.93 39.90
C PHE A 102 -7.79 16.47 41.09
N VAL A 103 -7.91 17.78 41.30
CA VAL A 103 -7.21 18.51 42.36
C VAL A 103 -8.26 18.86 43.42
N ASN A 104 -8.06 18.33 44.63
CA ASN A 104 -8.93 18.59 45.76
C ASN A 104 -8.55 19.91 46.44
N ASN A 105 -9.47 20.85 46.53
CA ASN A 105 -9.36 22.13 47.16
C ASN A 105 -10.25 22.26 48.40
N SER A 106 -10.79 21.15 48.92
CA SER A 106 -11.68 21.11 50.07
C SER A 106 -11.02 21.60 51.35
N LEU A 107 -11.79 22.29 52.19
CA LEU A 107 -11.36 22.84 53.47
C LEU A 107 -12.03 22.10 54.62
N GLY A 108 -11.31 21.89 55.73
CA GLY A 108 -11.81 21.33 56.98
C GLY A 108 -12.09 19.81 56.94
N ALA A 109 -11.67 19.11 55.87
CA ALA A 109 -11.83 17.67 55.73
C ALA A 109 -10.53 16.90 55.92
N ILE A 110 -10.63 15.64 56.35
CA ILE A 110 -9.51 14.70 56.52
C ILE A 110 -9.69 13.39 55.73
N ALA A 111 -10.92 13.15 55.22
CA ALA A 111 -11.25 11.97 54.40
C ALA A 111 -12.04 12.42 53.17
N TYR A 112 -11.86 11.68 52.08
CA TYR A 112 -12.39 11.99 50.75
C TYR A 112 -12.97 10.75 50.09
N ILE A 113 -14.04 10.93 49.33
CA ILE A 113 -14.62 9.88 48.47
C ILE A 113 -14.97 10.55 47.14
N TRP A 114 -14.28 10.10 46.10
CA TRP A 114 -14.54 10.47 44.72
C TRP A 114 -15.45 9.46 44.04
N ASN A 115 -16.38 9.93 43.24
CA ASN A 115 -17.10 9.16 42.24
C ASN A 115 -16.93 9.85 40.89
N PHE A 116 -16.41 9.14 39.89
CA PHE A 116 -16.07 9.69 38.58
C PHE A 116 -17.22 9.58 37.55
N GLY A 117 -18.35 8.97 37.93
CA GLY A 117 -19.54 8.85 37.07
C GLY A 117 -19.47 7.70 36.04
N ASP A 118 -18.39 6.97 36.02
CA ASP A 118 -18.14 5.78 35.17
C ASP A 118 -18.20 4.46 35.95
N GLY A 119 -18.59 4.53 37.25
CA GLY A 119 -18.62 3.39 38.16
C GLY A 119 -17.34 3.21 38.95
N ILE A 120 -16.32 4.03 38.74
CA ILE A 120 -15.06 4.00 39.50
C ILE A 120 -15.10 5.03 40.62
N SER A 121 -14.49 4.71 41.72
CA SER A 121 -14.36 5.60 42.89
C SER A 121 -12.95 5.57 43.47
N SER A 122 -12.59 6.60 44.27
CA SER A 122 -11.28 6.70 44.94
C SER A 122 -11.42 7.44 46.27
N ASN A 123 -10.48 7.17 47.20
CA ASN A 123 -10.36 7.88 48.45
C ASN A 123 -9.07 8.72 48.60
N LEU A 124 -8.31 8.82 47.49
CA LEU A 124 -7.08 9.64 47.48
C LEU A 124 -7.44 11.11 47.47
N PRO A 125 -6.66 11.98 48.13
CA PRO A 125 -6.93 13.41 48.14
C PRO A 125 -6.81 14.05 46.75
N ASN A 126 -5.79 13.72 45.97
CA ASN A 126 -5.57 14.15 44.59
C ASN A 126 -5.26 12.93 43.72
N LEU A 127 -5.71 12.90 42.47
CA LEU A 127 -5.42 11.78 41.59
C LEU A 127 -5.67 12.15 40.12
N ASN A 128 -5.17 11.28 39.21
CA ASN A 128 -5.51 11.28 37.82
C ASN A 128 -6.51 10.15 37.57
N HIS A 129 -7.47 10.39 36.68
CA HIS A 129 -8.44 9.41 36.23
C HIS A 129 -8.57 9.45 34.71
N SER A 130 -8.80 8.27 34.08
CA SER A 130 -8.86 8.11 32.65
C SER A 130 -10.20 7.53 32.23
N TYR A 131 -10.90 8.20 31.32
CA TYR A 131 -12.16 7.74 30.75
C TYR A 131 -11.92 7.00 29.44
N SER A 132 -12.31 5.73 29.37
CA SER A 132 -12.10 4.87 28.19
C SER A 132 -13.10 5.08 27.08
N ASN A 133 -14.21 5.78 27.34
CA ASN A 133 -15.25 6.09 26.37
C ASN A 133 -15.56 7.59 26.37
N ASP A 134 -16.07 8.08 25.25
CA ASP A 134 -16.65 9.40 25.16
C ASP A 134 -17.97 9.49 25.94
N GLY A 135 -18.34 10.69 26.36
CA GLY A 135 -19.58 10.90 27.11
C GLY A 135 -19.52 12.05 28.09
N ASN A 136 -20.62 12.25 28.79
CA ASN A 136 -20.75 13.22 29.90
C ASN A 136 -20.69 12.45 31.22
N TYR A 137 -19.76 12.80 32.06
CA TYR A 137 -19.56 12.18 33.37
C TYR A 137 -19.81 13.18 34.46
N GLN A 138 -20.68 12.82 35.44
CA GLN A 138 -20.90 13.60 36.63
C GLN A 138 -19.95 13.17 37.74
N ILE A 139 -19.06 14.04 38.13
CA ILE A 139 -18.06 13.80 39.17
C ILE A 139 -18.57 14.36 40.49
N SER A 140 -18.47 13.58 41.55
CA SER A 140 -18.74 14.07 42.90
C SER A 140 -17.55 13.78 43.82
N LEU A 141 -17.26 14.76 44.69
CA LEU A 141 -16.32 14.65 45.79
C LEU A 141 -17.07 14.85 47.10
N ILE A 142 -17.09 13.84 47.94
CA ILE A 142 -17.53 13.92 49.33
C ILE A 142 -16.28 14.15 50.18
N SER A 143 -16.29 15.24 50.97
CA SER A 143 -15.24 15.60 51.89
C SER A 143 -15.74 15.47 53.32
N MET A 144 -15.04 14.77 54.20
CA MET A 144 -15.48 14.45 55.58
C MET A 144 -14.46 14.87 56.61
N ASN A 145 -14.95 15.43 57.72
CA ASN A 145 -14.10 15.77 58.91
C ASN A 145 -13.98 14.60 59.88
N ALA A 146 -13.22 14.79 60.95
CA ALA A 146 -12.93 13.75 61.98
C ALA A 146 -14.17 13.27 62.75
N VAL A 147 -15.25 14.07 62.82
CA VAL A 147 -16.49 13.73 63.54
C VAL A 147 -17.58 13.20 62.64
N GLY A 148 -17.27 12.99 61.32
CA GLY A 148 -18.21 12.41 60.37
C GLY A 148 -19.12 13.41 59.64
N CYS A 149 -18.93 14.73 59.85
CA CYS A 149 -19.63 15.71 59.02
C CYS A 149 -19.03 15.76 57.64
N PHE A 150 -19.90 15.89 56.63
CA PHE A 150 -19.46 15.88 55.22
C PHE A 150 -20.16 16.98 54.42
N ASP A 151 -19.52 17.32 53.34
CA ASP A 151 -20.07 18.14 52.26
C ASP A 151 -19.75 17.50 50.91
N THR A 152 -20.50 17.89 49.87
CA THR A 152 -20.36 17.29 48.56
C THR A 152 -20.30 18.36 47.46
N ALA A 153 -19.24 18.33 46.67
CA ALA A 153 -19.09 19.08 45.45
C ALA A 153 -19.41 18.19 44.24
N VAL A 154 -20.07 18.75 43.23
CA VAL A 154 -20.42 18.04 41.98
C VAL A 154 -20.08 18.92 40.79
N THR A 155 -19.46 18.31 39.77
CA THR A 155 -19.21 18.94 38.47
C THR A 155 -19.41 17.94 37.34
N ASN A 156 -19.51 18.41 36.11
CA ASN A 156 -19.61 17.57 34.91
C ASN A 156 -18.35 17.76 34.06
N VAL A 157 -17.83 16.67 33.53
CA VAL A 157 -16.80 16.68 32.48
C VAL A 157 -17.35 16.02 31.24
N THR A 158 -16.94 16.51 30.07
CA THR A 158 -17.32 15.97 28.76
C THR A 158 -16.09 15.44 28.08
N VAL A 159 -16.09 14.14 27.82
CA VAL A 159 -15.10 13.47 26.97
C VAL A 159 -15.61 13.50 25.54
N LEU A 160 -14.87 14.16 24.66
CA LEU A 160 -15.24 14.31 23.25
C LEU A 160 -15.00 13.00 22.49
N PRO A 161 -15.90 12.61 21.57
CA PRO A 161 -15.68 11.48 20.69
C PRO A 161 -14.51 11.76 19.75
N VAL A 162 -13.71 10.73 19.48
CA VAL A 162 -12.66 10.73 18.46
C VAL A 162 -13.18 9.92 17.27
N PRO A 163 -12.97 10.35 16.01
CA PRO A 163 -13.37 9.54 14.86
C PRO A 163 -12.62 8.20 14.84
N ASP A 164 -13.31 7.14 14.43
CA ASP A 164 -12.69 5.83 14.15
C ASP A 164 -12.47 5.72 12.64
N LEU A 165 -11.18 5.71 12.23
CA LEU A 165 -10.81 5.80 10.83
C LEU A 165 -10.41 4.46 10.25
N SER A 166 -11.08 4.12 9.16
CA SER A 166 -10.76 3.00 8.31
C SER A 166 -11.13 3.29 6.85
N PHE A 167 -10.45 2.62 5.93
CA PHE A 167 -10.80 2.65 4.52
C PHE A 167 -10.41 1.36 3.83
N THR A 168 -10.99 1.12 2.67
CA THR A 168 -10.62 0.05 1.75
C THR A 168 -10.28 0.65 0.39
N TYR A 169 -9.57 -0.11 -0.44
CA TYR A 169 -9.30 0.29 -1.82
C TYR A 169 -9.43 -0.90 -2.76
N ILE A 170 -9.76 -0.61 -4.02
CA ILE A 170 -9.90 -1.58 -5.10
C ILE A 170 -9.09 -1.06 -6.29
N PRO A 171 -8.09 -1.83 -6.79
CA PRO A 171 -7.49 -1.53 -8.08
C PRO A 171 -8.53 -1.73 -9.18
N LEU A 172 -8.68 -0.75 -10.06
CA LEU A 172 -9.56 -0.85 -11.22
C LEU A 172 -8.84 -1.53 -12.39
N ASP A 173 -7.51 -1.34 -12.43
CA ASP A 173 -6.60 -1.96 -13.37
C ASP A 173 -5.41 -2.56 -12.59
N THR A 174 -5.07 -3.82 -12.85
CA THR A 174 -3.99 -4.50 -12.12
C THR A 174 -2.65 -4.47 -12.86
N CYS A 175 -2.68 -4.23 -14.18
CA CYS A 175 -1.50 -4.29 -15.07
C CYS A 175 -1.49 -3.12 -16.07
N SER A 176 -1.81 -1.93 -15.63
CA SER A 176 -1.68 -0.71 -16.43
C SER A 176 -0.94 0.39 -15.66
N ILE A 177 -0.19 1.21 -16.36
CA ILE A 177 0.37 2.47 -15.86
C ILE A 177 0.00 3.53 -16.90
N PRO A 178 -0.74 4.57 -16.50
CA PRO A 178 -1.24 4.92 -15.15
C PRO A 178 -2.21 3.89 -14.57
N ALA A 179 -2.09 3.63 -13.24
CA ALA A 179 -2.90 2.66 -12.50
C ALA A 179 -4.04 3.36 -11.74
N ASN A 180 -5.27 2.96 -11.98
CA ASN A 180 -6.45 3.57 -11.38
C ASN A 180 -6.95 2.78 -10.17
N TYR A 181 -7.25 3.50 -9.09
CA TYR A 181 -7.75 2.94 -7.82
C TYR A 181 -9.02 3.67 -7.36
N SER A 182 -9.93 2.92 -6.78
CA SER A 182 -11.09 3.44 -6.06
C SER A 182 -10.86 3.30 -4.57
N PHE A 183 -10.95 4.40 -3.82
CA PHE A 183 -10.82 4.41 -2.36
C PHE A 183 -12.19 4.56 -1.74
N GLN A 184 -12.56 3.66 -0.84
CA GLN A 184 -13.81 3.65 -0.11
C GLN A 184 -13.55 3.99 1.35
N ASN A 185 -14.05 5.12 1.81
CA ASN A 185 -14.04 5.49 3.21
C ASN A 185 -15.06 4.64 3.99
N THR A 186 -14.60 4.00 5.07
CA THR A 186 -15.41 3.21 5.99
C THR A 186 -15.38 3.76 7.41
N SER A 187 -14.84 4.98 7.58
CA SER A 187 -14.73 5.67 8.88
C SER A 187 -16.07 6.03 9.47
N SER A 188 -16.13 6.11 10.80
CA SER A 188 -17.30 6.58 11.56
C SER A 188 -16.95 7.82 12.39
N GLY A 189 -17.95 8.64 12.68
CA GLY A 189 -17.84 9.81 13.57
C GLY A 189 -17.14 11.04 12.98
N ALA A 190 -16.72 11.04 11.72
CA ALA A 190 -16.04 12.14 11.05
C ALA A 190 -16.94 12.90 10.08
N THR A 191 -16.61 14.17 9.83
CA THR A 191 -17.35 15.05 8.90
C THR A 191 -16.48 15.61 7.78
N ASN A 192 -15.18 15.75 8.00
CA ASN A 192 -14.21 16.25 7.02
C ASN A 192 -13.13 15.20 6.76
N TYR A 193 -12.68 15.12 5.52
CA TYR A 193 -11.72 14.11 5.05
C TYR A 193 -10.62 14.76 4.25
N ILE A 194 -9.39 14.27 4.42
CA ILE A 194 -8.24 14.62 3.59
C ILE A 194 -7.47 13.33 3.32
N TRP A 195 -7.39 12.98 2.04
CA TRP A 195 -6.56 11.90 1.56
C TRP A 195 -5.21 12.45 1.13
N ASP A 196 -4.15 11.76 1.51
CA ASP A 196 -2.79 11.89 1.00
C ASP A 196 -2.43 10.56 0.35
N PHE A 197 -2.22 10.55 -0.96
CA PHE A 197 -1.98 9.30 -1.70
C PHE A 197 -0.52 8.84 -1.66
N GLY A 198 0.38 9.65 -1.05
CA GLY A 198 1.80 9.31 -0.94
C GLY A 198 2.61 9.56 -2.21
N ASP A 199 2.01 10.14 -3.24
CA ASP A 199 2.63 10.58 -4.50
C ASP A 199 2.71 12.12 -4.62
N GLY A 200 2.33 12.83 -3.55
CA GLY A 200 2.28 14.29 -3.49
C GLY A 200 0.93 14.87 -3.88
N LEU A 201 -0.07 14.06 -4.19
CA LEU A 201 -1.43 14.49 -4.51
C LEU A 201 -2.38 14.23 -3.34
N PHE A 202 -3.42 15.08 -3.25
CA PHE A 202 -4.38 15.08 -2.15
C PHE A 202 -5.81 15.13 -2.68
N SER A 203 -6.78 14.66 -1.87
CA SER A 203 -8.21 14.79 -2.17
C SER A 203 -9.03 15.05 -0.90
N PRO A 204 -9.98 16.01 -0.94
CA PRO A 204 -10.93 16.25 0.15
C PRO A 204 -12.24 15.44 0.00
N LEU A 205 -12.38 14.62 -1.01
CA LEU A 205 -13.57 13.81 -1.24
C LEU A 205 -13.68 12.68 -0.21
N SER A 206 -14.89 12.31 0.17
CA SER A 206 -15.09 11.23 1.15
C SER A 206 -14.58 9.88 0.62
N SER A 207 -14.84 9.56 -0.64
CA SER A 207 -14.41 8.30 -1.30
C SER A 207 -13.92 8.63 -2.71
N PRO A 208 -12.64 8.98 -2.87
CA PRO A 208 -12.08 9.43 -4.14
C PRO A 208 -11.66 8.28 -5.05
N PHE A 209 -11.57 8.58 -6.35
CA PHE A 209 -10.72 7.87 -7.29
C PHE A 209 -9.34 8.52 -7.32
N HIS A 210 -8.30 7.72 -7.53
CA HIS A 210 -6.94 8.20 -7.71
C HIS A 210 -6.18 7.40 -8.76
N THR A 211 -5.25 8.08 -9.46
CA THR A 211 -4.44 7.50 -10.52
C THR A 211 -2.97 7.65 -10.17
N PHE A 212 -2.27 6.53 -10.01
CA PHE A 212 -0.82 6.51 -9.83
C PHE A 212 -0.13 6.42 -11.18
N ASN A 213 0.75 7.40 -11.48
CA ASN A 213 1.43 7.51 -12.77
C ASN A 213 2.68 6.64 -12.89
N SER A 214 3.12 6.00 -11.82
CA SER A 214 4.29 5.11 -11.77
C SER A 214 4.00 3.89 -10.93
N ASP A 215 4.73 2.82 -11.17
CA ASP A 215 4.77 1.69 -10.25
C ASP A 215 5.49 2.06 -8.95
N GLY A 216 5.21 1.32 -7.90
CA GLY A 216 5.81 1.55 -6.59
C GLY A 216 4.87 1.27 -5.43
N ASN A 217 5.36 1.58 -4.23
CA ASN A 217 4.64 1.45 -2.98
C ASN A 217 4.28 2.83 -2.45
N TYR A 218 3.00 3.06 -2.23
CA TYR A 218 2.45 4.34 -1.77
C TYR A 218 1.81 4.17 -0.40
N ASN A 219 2.25 4.97 0.58
CA ASN A 219 1.61 5.05 1.90
C ASN A 219 0.41 6.00 1.79
N VAL A 220 -0.77 5.44 1.51
CA VAL A 220 -2.00 6.22 1.42
C VAL A 220 -2.53 6.47 2.81
N LYS A 221 -2.71 7.76 3.16
CA LYS A 221 -3.17 8.21 4.46
C LYS A 221 -4.51 8.94 4.34
N LEU A 222 -5.49 8.50 5.10
CA LEU A 222 -6.74 9.21 5.35
C LEU A 222 -6.65 9.93 6.69
N THR A 223 -6.82 11.24 6.68
CA THR A 223 -7.02 12.07 7.87
C THR A 223 -8.45 12.55 7.90
N SER A 224 -9.13 12.40 9.02
CA SER A 224 -10.50 12.90 9.19
C SER A 224 -10.67 13.67 10.48
N THR A 225 -11.60 14.61 10.47
CA THR A 225 -11.90 15.48 11.60
C THR A 225 -13.41 15.51 11.83
N ASN A 226 -13.84 15.45 13.09
CA ASN A 226 -15.26 15.60 13.45
C ASN A 226 -15.66 17.06 13.70
N ILE A 227 -16.94 17.28 14.06
CA ILE A 227 -17.48 18.62 14.34
C ILE A 227 -16.87 19.29 15.58
N PHE A 228 -16.24 18.51 16.46
CA PHE A 228 -15.59 19.01 17.68
C PHE A 228 -14.12 19.38 17.45
N GLY A 229 -13.59 19.17 16.24
CA GLY A 229 -12.19 19.41 15.90
C GLY A 229 -11.25 18.26 16.25
N CYS A 230 -11.77 17.14 16.75
CA CYS A 230 -10.96 15.95 16.99
C CYS A 230 -10.67 15.23 15.68
N SER A 231 -9.41 14.87 15.47
CA SER A 231 -8.94 14.20 14.26
C SER A 231 -8.22 12.89 14.58
N ASP A 232 -8.27 11.98 13.63
CA ASP A 232 -7.51 10.74 13.63
C ASP A 232 -6.96 10.45 12.23
N THR A 233 -6.09 9.45 12.09
CA THR A 233 -5.46 9.07 10.84
C THR A 233 -5.43 7.56 10.66
N SER A 234 -5.70 7.11 9.43
CA SER A 234 -5.50 5.72 9.00
C SER A 234 -4.54 5.68 7.82
N THR A 235 -3.59 4.74 7.82
CA THR A 235 -2.61 4.61 6.74
C THR A 235 -2.56 3.16 6.25
N GLN A 236 -2.58 2.98 4.93
CA GLN A 236 -2.40 1.67 4.28
C GLN A 236 -1.38 1.77 3.16
N LEU A 237 -0.62 0.67 2.97
CA LEU A 237 0.31 0.53 1.86
C LEU A 237 -0.44 0.06 0.62
N VAL A 238 -0.39 0.86 -0.44
CA VAL A 238 -0.93 0.53 -1.76
C VAL A 238 0.24 0.24 -2.69
N SER A 239 0.26 -0.96 -3.28
CA SER A 239 1.32 -1.38 -4.21
C SER A 239 0.81 -1.35 -5.64
N VAL A 240 1.44 -0.53 -6.47
CA VAL A 240 1.23 -0.48 -7.93
C VAL A 240 2.27 -1.37 -8.58
N ASN A 241 1.82 -2.42 -9.26
CA ASN A 241 2.70 -3.41 -9.87
C ASN A 241 3.40 -2.84 -11.10
N PRO A 242 4.72 -3.10 -11.26
CA PRO A 242 5.42 -2.76 -12.49
C PRO A 242 4.88 -3.58 -13.67
N ILE A 243 4.95 -3.01 -14.88
CA ILE A 243 4.67 -3.72 -16.13
C ILE A 243 6.02 -4.18 -16.69
N PRO A 244 6.16 -5.44 -17.14
CA PRO A 244 7.38 -5.87 -17.84
C PRO A 244 7.47 -5.18 -19.20
N SER A 245 8.66 -5.08 -19.76
CA SER A 245 8.89 -4.63 -21.14
C SER A 245 9.40 -5.80 -21.96
N ALA A 246 8.62 -6.24 -22.94
CA ALA A 246 8.99 -7.28 -23.87
C ALA A 246 9.84 -6.71 -24.99
N GLN A 247 11.03 -7.28 -25.20
CA GLN A 247 11.94 -6.90 -26.28
C GLN A 247 12.79 -8.09 -26.70
N PHE A 248 12.99 -8.25 -28.00
CA PHE A 248 13.91 -9.26 -28.52
C PHE A 248 14.55 -8.82 -29.84
N ASN A 249 15.64 -9.50 -30.20
CA ASN A 249 16.34 -9.27 -31.45
C ASN A 249 16.54 -10.59 -32.19
N PRO A 250 15.95 -10.78 -33.39
CA PRO A 250 16.23 -11.92 -34.25
C PRO A 250 17.54 -11.72 -35.01
N ILE A 251 18.51 -12.59 -34.79
CA ILE A 251 19.81 -12.57 -35.44
C ILE A 251 19.85 -13.75 -36.39
N GLN A 252 19.97 -13.51 -37.69
CA GLN A 252 20.16 -14.55 -38.68
C GLN A 252 21.60 -15.14 -38.56
N LEU A 253 21.71 -16.45 -38.47
CA LEU A 253 22.99 -17.14 -38.28
C LEU A 253 23.60 -17.58 -39.59
N ASP A 254 22.77 -17.87 -40.60
CA ASP A 254 23.16 -18.30 -41.92
C ASP A 254 22.39 -17.56 -43.01
N THR A 255 22.94 -17.40 -44.20
CA THR A 255 22.29 -16.78 -45.35
C THR A 255 22.21 -17.77 -46.48
N CYS A 256 21.09 -17.74 -47.23
CA CYS A 256 20.92 -18.58 -48.43
C CYS A 256 20.97 -20.10 -48.19
N VAL A 257 20.54 -20.56 -47.02
CA VAL A 257 20.46 -21.98 -46.66
C VAL A 257 19.05 -22.26 -46.11
N LEU A 258 18.52 -23.43 -46.41
CA LEU A 258 17.28 -23.94 -45.77
C LEU A 258 17.62 -25.30 -45.13
N PRO A 259 17.22 -25.53 -43.85
CA PRO A 259 16.49 -24.62 -42.97
C PRO A 259 17.31 -23.40 -42.56
N ALA A 260 16.65 -22.20 -42.56
CA ALA A 260 17.31 -20.95 -42.18
C ALA A 260 17.34 -20.80 -40.67
N SER A 261 18.52 -20.61 -40.09
CA SER A 261 18.73 -20.58 -38.63
C SER A 261 18.77 -19.16 -38.09
N TYR A 262 18.03 -18.93 -36.99
CA TYR A 262 17.97 -17.68 -36.27
C TYR A 262 18.29 -17.87 -34.80
N SER A 263 19.01 -16.91 -34.20
CA SER A 263 19.16 -16.78 -32.77
C SER A 263 18.20 -15.69 -32.29
N LEU A 264 17.22 -16.06 -31.48
CA LEU A 264 16.24 -15.15 -30.90
C LEU A 264 16.71 -14.75 -29.49
N VAL A 265 17.29 -13.56 -29.38
CA VAL A 265 17.87 -13.05 -28.13
C VAL A 265 16.81 -12.24 -27.41
N ASN A 266 16.42 -12.68 -26.24
CA ASN A 266 15.47 -12.02 -25.36
C ASN A 266 16.17 -10.89 -24.59
N ASN A 267 15.71 -9.66 -24.79
CA ASN A 267 16.19 -8.46 -24.11
C ASN A 267 15.12 -7.85 -23.20
N SER A 268 14.06 -8.61 -22.88
CA SER A 268 12.98 -8.15 -22.02
C SER A 268 13.46 -7.84 -20.61
N SER A 269 12.82 -6.88 -19.97
CA SER A 269 13.08 -6.49 -18.59
C SER A 269 11.83 -6.65 -17.72
N GLY A 270 12.03 -6.92 -16.41
CA GLY A 270 10.94 -7.03 -15.43
C GLY A 270 10.08 -8.29 -15.53
N ALA A 271 10.38 -9.25 -16.42
CA ALA A 271 9.64 -10.49 -16.61
C ALA A 271 10.38 -11.70 -16.05
N ILE A 272 9.64 -12.75 -15.73
CA ILE A 272 10.17 -14.05 -15.26
C ILE A 272 9.67 -15.24 -16.08
N VAL A 273 8.62 -15.05 -16.86
CA VAL A 273 8.04 -16.07 -17.74
C VAL A 273 8.00 -15.54 -19.16
N TYR A 274 8.34 -16.38 -20.12
CA TYR A 274 8.40 -16.04 -21.53
C TYR A 274 7.61 -17.05 -22.34
N SER A 275 6.97 -16.60 -23.41
CA SER A 275 6.30 -17.43 -24.39
C SER A 275 6.55 -16.88 -25.79
N TRP A 276 7.06 -17.71 -26.68
CA TRP A 276 7.30 -17.39 -28.09
C TRP A 276 6.24 -18.03 -28.98
N ASP A 277 5.72 -17.26 -29.90
CA ASP A 277 5.07 -17.72 -31.11
C ASP A 277 6.02 -17.42 -32.29
N LEU A 278 6.43 -18.45 -33.03
CA LEU A 278 7.45 -18.33 -34.06
C LEU A 278 6.89 -17.99 -35.45
N GLY A 279 5.56 -17.87 -35.55
CA GLY A 279 4.85 -17.46 -36.77
C GLY A 279 4.70 -18.56 -37.80
N ASP A 280 5.15 -19.79 -37.54
CA ASP A 280 5.01 -20.98 -38.36
C ASP A 280 4.10 -22.04 -37.74
N GLY A 281 3.42 -21.69 -36.64
CA GLY A 281 2.59 -22.57 -35.82
C GLY A 281 3.35 -23.22 -34.66
N SER A 282 4.66 -23.00 -34.54
CA SER A 282 5.47 -23.49 -33.43
C SER A 282 5.53 -22.48 -32.30
N SER A 283 5.62 -22.96 -31.06
CA SER A 283 5.74 -22.12 -29.86
C SER A 283 6.68 -22.74 -28.82
N THR A 284 7.25 -21.91 -27.93
CA THR A 284 8.14 -22.36 -26.86
C THR A 284 8.17 -21.37 -25.71
N ASN A 285 8.59 -21.83 -24.50
CA ASN A 285 8.69 -21.00 -23.29
C ASN A 285 10.16 -20.76 -22.87
N SER A 286 11.13 -21.00 -23.73
CA SER A 286 12.54 -20.77 -23.44
C SER A 286 12.85 -19.27 -23.29
N ALA A 287 13.79 -18.92 -22.40
CA ALA A 287 14.18 -17.51 -22.25
C ALA A 287 14.88 -16.99 -23.51
N ASN A 288 15.83 -17.73 -24.05
CA ASN A 288 16.49 -17.52 -25.35
C ASN A 288 16.35 -18.77 -26.17
N LEU A 289 16.40 -18.62 -27.49
CA LEU A 289 16.22 -19.77 -28.36
C LEU A 289 16.95 -19.61 -29.69
N ASN A 290 17.50 -20.72 -30.22
CA ASN A 290 17.90 -20.86 -31.60
C ASN A 290 16.81 -21.67 -32.32
N TYR A 291 16.32 -21.14 -33.43
CA TYR A 291 15.27 -21.80 -34.20
C TYR A 291 15.60 -21.82 -35.69
N SER A 292 15.22 -22.92 -36.37
CA SER A 292 15.50 -23.11 -37.80
C SER A 292 14.20 -23.28 -38.56
N TYR A 293 13.94 -22.35 -39.48
CA TYR A 293 12.75 -22.33 -40.35
C TYR A 293 12.98 -23.21 -41.57
N PRO A 294 12.17 -24.27 -41.77
CA PRO A 294 12.42 -25.22 -42.87
C PRO A 294 12.10 -24.66 -44.26
N ASN A 295 11.25 -23.65 -44.33
CA ASN A 295 10.78 -23.10 -45.61
C ASN A 295 11.07 -21.59 -45.70
N SER A 296 11.16 -21.12 -46.94
CA SER A 296 11.11 -19.68 -47.25
C SER A 296 9.75 -19.12 -46.94
N GLY A 297 9.70 -17.84 -46.49
CA GLY A 297 8.47 -17.18 -46.12
C GLY A 297 8.66 -15.94 -45.26
N THR A 298 7.56 -15.31 -44.89
CA THR A 298 7.53 -14.20 -43.95
C THR A 298 6.93 -14.71 -42.64
N TYR A 299 7.67 -14.55 -41.55
CA TYR A 299 7.27 -15.04 -40.23
C TYR A 299 7.17 -13.88 -39.26
N ASN A 300 6.03 -13.75 -38.59
CA ASN A 300 5.82 -12.80 -37.51
C ASN A 300 6.12 -13.50 -36.18
N ILE A 301 7.24 -13.18 -35.58
CA ILE A 301 7.65 -13.75 -34.30
C ILE A 301 7.11 -12.86 -33.20
N THR A 302 6.40 -13.44 -32.23
CA THR A 302 5.89 -12.75 -31.06
C THR A 302 6.53 -13.29 -29.80
N LEU A 303 7.08 -12.40 -28.97
CA LEU A 303 7.51 -12.69 -27.61
C LEU A 303 6.54 -12.07 -26.63
N SER A 304 5.92 -12.88 -25.78
CA SER A 304 5.19 -12.44 -24.60
C SER A 304 6.05 -12.65 -23.35
N ALA A 305 6.17 -11.61 -22.54
CA ALA A 305 6.98 -11.58 -21.33
C ALA A 305 6.09 -11.23 -20.14
N MET A 306 6.04 -12.06 -19.09
CA MET A 306 5.16 -11.92 -17.94
C MET A 306 5.96 -11.86 -16.64
N ASN A 307 5.55 -11.00 -15.68
CA ASN A 307 6.17 -10.88 -14.37
C ASN A 307 5.46 -11.76 -13.32
N GLN A 308 5.98 -11.72 -12.08
CA GLN A 308 5.40 -12.48 -10.94
C GLN A 308 3.99 -12.05 -10.53
N PHE A 309 3.55 -10.87 -10.93
CA PHE A 309 2.22 -10.32 -10.61
C PHE A 309 1.16 -10.67 -11.68
N GLY A 310 1.56 -11.39 -12.74
CA GLY A 310 0.69 -11.75 -13.87
C GLY A 310 0.55 -10.66 -14.92
N CYS A 311 1.27 -9.54 -14.79
CA CYS A 311 1.29 -8.51 -15.82
C CYS A 311 2.20 -8.94 -16.96
N PHE A 312 1.77 -8.72 -18.20
CA PHE A 312 2.53 -9.09 -19.39
C PHE A 312 2.62 -7.94 -20.39
N ASP A 313 3.63 -8.03 -21.21
CA ASP A 313 3.85 -7.22 -22.41
C ASP A 313 4.25 -8.12 -23.56
N SER A 314 4.09 -7.65 -24.79
CA SER A 314 4.44 -8.42 -25.99
C SER A 314 5.16 -7.57 -27.02
N SER A 315 6.13 -8.18 -27.69
CA SER A 315 6.90 -7.60 -28.78
C SER A 315 6.78 -8.48 -30.03
N ILE A 316 6.68 -7.86 -31.18
CA ILE A 316 6.55 -8.55 -32.47
C ILE A 316 7.68 -8.10 -33.40
N SER A 317 8.32 -9.04 -34.07
CA SER A 317 9.30 -8.78 -35.11
C SER A 317 9.02 -9.66 -36.33
N THR A 318 9.13 -9.09 -37.50
CA THR A 318 8.91 -9.80 -38.77
C THR A 318 10.26 -10.14 -39.38
N ILE A 319 10.46 -11.40 -39.74
CA ILE A 319 11.62 -11.87 -40.53
C ILE A 319 11.14 -12.35 -41.88
N VAL A 320 11.99 -12.15 -42.89
CA VAL A 320 11.76 -12.65 -44.26
C VAL A 320 12.88 -13.60 -44.64
N ILE A 321 12.50 -14.83 -44.98
CA ILE A 321 13.43 -15.88 -45.46
C ILE A 321 13.19 -15.98 -46.95
N PRO A 322 14.16 -15.56 -47.79
CA PRO A 322 14.01 -15.58 -49.23
C PRO A 322 14.02 -17.02 -49.79
N PRO A 323 13.33 -17.30 -50.83
CA PRO A 323 13.46 -18.58 -51.54
C PRO A 323 14.88 -18.72 -52.13
N ILE A 324 15.46 -19.92 -52.07
CA ILE A 324 16.71 -20.21 -52.73
C ILE A 324 16.39 -20.48 -54.22
N PRO A 325 17.11 -19.91 -55.17
CA PRO A 325 16.94 -20.22 -56.58
C PRO A 325 17.12 -21.70 -56.88
N ASN A 326 16.48 -22.23 -57.90
CA ASN A 326 16.77 -23.56 -58.43
C ASN A 326 17.32 -23.38 -59.86
N ALA A 327 18.61 -23.53 -60.04
CA ALA A 327 19.26 -23.39 -61.34
C ALA A 327 19.00 -24.65 -62.22
N ASN A 328 18.50 -24.43 -63.36
CA ASN A 328 18.28 -25.49 -64.36
C ASN A 328 18.30 -24.94 -65.77
N PHE A 329 18.81 -25.72 -66.71
CA PHE A 329 18.80 -25.35 -68.12
C PHE A 329 18.73 -26.54 -69.05
N SER A 330 18.28 -26.28 -70.29
CA SER A 330 18.33 -27.22 -71.40
C SER A 330 19.12 -26.60 -72.55
N TYR A 331 19.55 -27.43 -73.49
CA TYR A 331 20.25 -26.99 -74.66
C TYR A 331 19.84 -27.75 -75.89
N ASN A 332 19.95 -27.12 -77.07
CA ASN A 332 19.72 -27.72 -78.37
C ASN A 332 20.90 -27.40 -79.31
N LYS A 333 21.35 -28.40 -80.03
CA LYS A 333 22.28 -28.22 -81.14
C LYS A 333 21.56 -27.63 -82.33
N MET A 334 22.05 -26.50 -82.86
CA MET A 334 21.39 -25.81 -83.96
C MET A 334 21.83 -26.32 -85.33
N ASP A 335 23.07 -26.81 -85.41
CA ASP A 335 23.66 -27.29 -86.69
C ASP A 335 24.02 -28.77 -86.59
N LEU A 336 23.68 -29.52 -87.67
CA LEU A 336 24.02 -30.93 -87.74
C LEU A 336 25.39 -31.13 -88.47
N CYS A 337 26.32 -31.86 -87.83
CA CYS A 337 27.60 -32.31 -88.41
C CYS A 337 28.46 -31.18 -89.00
N VAL A 338 28.56 -30.00 -88.34
CA VAL A 338 29.41 -28.87 -88.77
C VAL A 338 30.25 -28.41 -87.58
N LEU A 339 31.48 -28.03 -87.88
CA LEU A 339 32.32 -27.23 -86.96
C LEU A 339 32.69 -25.92 -87.67
N PRO A 340 32.63 -24.78 -86.96
CA PRO A 340 32.15 -24.52 -85.58
C PRO A 340 30.66 -24.88 -85.37
N SER A 341 30.28 -25.45 -84.18
CA SER A 341 28.93 -25.93 -83.86
C SER A 341 28.20 -24.98 -82.96
N ASN A 342 27.02 -24.55 -83.34
CA ASN A 342 26.17 -23.64 -82.57
C ASN A 342 25.23 -24.39 -81.66
N TYR A 343 25.14 -23.95 -80.40
CA TYR A 343 24.18 -24.45 -79.42
C TYR A 343 23.35 -23.31 -78.85
N SER A 344 22.04 -23.48 -78.76
CA SER A 344 21.16 -22.61 -78.00
C SER A 344 20.95 -23.17 -76.61
N PHE A 345 21.09 -22.32 -75.59
CA PHE A 345 20.85 -22.64 -74.20
C PHE A 345 19.60 -21.94 -73.74
N THR A 346 18.69 -22.67 -73.11
CA THR A 346 17.45 -22.15 -72.56
C THR A 346 17.52 -22.23 -71.07
N ASN A 347 17.39 -21.12 -70.38
CA ASN A 347 17.32 -21.01 -68.96
C ASN A 347 15.95 -21.46 -68.44
N ASN A 348 15.94 -22.49 -67.60
CA ASN A 348 14.73 -23.05 -66.95
C ASN A 348 14.79 -22.80 -65.41
N SER A 349 15.66 -21.92 -64.94
CA SER A 349 15.82 -21.61 -63.53
C SER A 349 14.59 -20.95 -62.95
N ILE A 350 14.25 -21.27 -61.68
CA ILE A 350 13.12 -20.70 -60.94
C ILE A 350 13.68 -19.88 -59.77
N GLY A 351 13.08 -18.69 -59.50
CA GLY A 351 13.38 -17.89 -58.34
C GLY A 351 14.65 -17.02 -58.43
N ALA A 352 15.29 -16.94 -59.62
CA ALA A 352 16.44 -16.08 -59.86
C ALA A 352 16.10 -14.91 -60.78
N ILE A 353 16.86 -13.83 -60.73
CA ILE A 353 16.77 -12.63 -61.55
C ILE A 353 18.06 -12.31 -62.33
N ASN A 354 19.20 -12.85 -61.87
CA ASN A 354 20.49 -12.69 -62.51
C ASN A 354 21.07 -14.07 -62.85
N TYR A 355 21.74 -14.12 -64.04
CA TYR A 355 22.27 -15.36 -64.60
C TYR A 355 23.70 -15.15 -65.07
N ILE A 356 24.58 -16.11 -64.78
CA ILE A 356 25.94 -16.15 -65.30
C ILE A 356 26.16 -17.55 -65.90
N TRP A 357 26.36 -17.62 -67.20
CA TRP A 357 26.78 -18.83 -67.89
C TRP A 357 28.30 -18.88 -67.95
N THR A 358 28.82 -20.07 -67.76
CA THR A 358 30.26 -20.32 -68.00
C THR A 358 30.33 -21.50 -68.98
N PHE A 359 31.01 -21.26 -70.10
CA PHE A 359 31.22 -22.23 -71.16
C PHE A 359 32.67 -22.76 -71.05
N ASP A 360 32.86 -23.73 -70.15
CA ASP A 360 34.18 -24.27 -69.79
C ASP A 360 35.16 -23.13 -69.45
N THR A 361 36.36 -23.17 -69.89
CA THR A 361 37.42 -22.13 -69.74
C THR A 361 37.41 -21.10 -70.88
N ILE A 362 36.34 -21.15 -71.76
CA ILE A 362 36.32 -20.39 -73.03
C ILE A 362 35.74 -19.04 -72.88
N ALA A 363 34.50 -18.92 -72.28
CA ALA A 363 33.80 -17.66 -72.21
C ALA A 363 32.70 -17.69 -71.16
N ASN A 364 32.22 -16.49 -70.78
CA ASN A 364 31.03 -16.29 -69.92
C ASN A 364 29.97 -15.48 -70.68
N SER A 365 28.67 -15.67 -70.27
CA SER A 365 27.59 -14.86 -70.74
C SER A 365 26.64 -14.49 -69.61
N ILE A 366 26.00 -13.33 -69.66
CA ILE A 366 24.96 -12.88 -68.74
C ILE A 366 23.60 -12.81 -69.41
N GLN A 367 23.49 -13.27 -70.64
CA GLN A 367 22.20 -13.36 -71.33
C GLN A 367 21.32 -14.44 -70.71
N THR A 368 19.98 -14.23 -70.68
CA THR A 368 19.08 -15.22 -70.12
C THR A 368 19.16 -16.53 -70.89
N ASP A 369 19.10 -16.47 -72.25
CA ASP A 369 19.14 -17.62 -73.16
C ASP A 369 20.26 -17.37 -74.18
N PRO A 370 21.51 -17.74 -73.88
CA PRO A 370 22.61 -17.49 -74.81
C PRO A 370 22.69 -18.52 -75.91
N ILE A 371 23.25 -18.06 -77.04
CA ILE A 371 23.75 -18.96 -78.08
C ILE A 371 25.30 -18.99 -77.96
N PHE A 372 25.89 -20.17 -77.98
CA PHE A 372 27.34 -20.32 -77.91
C PHE A 372 27.88 -21.23 -79.02
N THR A 373 29.02 -20.85 -79.56
CA THR A 373 29.68 -21.57 -80.67
C THR A 373 30.90 -22.28 -80.17
N PHE A 374 30.94 -23.63 -80.25
CA PHE A 374 32.15 -24.42 -79.98
C PHE A 374 32.90 -24.58 -81.26
N ILE A 375 34.19 -24.17 -81.27
CA ILE A 375 35.07 -24.18 -82.47
C ILE A 375 35.62 -25.58 -82.77
N ASN A 376 35.93 -26.35 -81.70
CA ASN A 376 36.50 -27.70 -81.86
C ASN A 376 35.51 -28.75 -81.32
N ASP A 377 35.75 -30.00 -81.66
CA ASP A 377 35.12 -31.16 -81.06
C ASP A 377 35.69 -31.39 -79.64
N GLY A 378 34.89 -32.00 -78.78
CA GLY A 378 35.27 -32.27 -77.39
C GLY A 378 34.07 -32.32 -76.47
N ILE A 379 34.34 -32.57 -75.19
CA ILE A 379 33.39 -32.48 -74.08
C ILE A 379 33.62 -31.19 -73.32
N TYR A 380 32.59 -30.32 -73.30
CA TYR A 380 32.68 -29.03 -72.67
C TYR A 380 31.75 -28.97 -71.46
N GLU A 381 32.26 -28.51 -70.31
CA GLU A 381 31.45 -28.21 -69.16
C GLU A 381 30.72 -26.88 -69.34
N VAL A 382 29.41 -26.89 -69.24
CA VAL A 382 28.60 -25.65 -69.25
C VAL A 382 27.92 -25.54 -67.96
N SER A 383 28.11 -24.44 -67.25
CA SER A 383 27.46 -24.18 -65.99
C SER A 383 26.63 -22.88 -66.08
N LEU A 384 25.49 -22.90 -65.38
CA LEU A 384 24.63 -21.76 -65.14
C LEU A 384 24.56 -21.45 -63.64
N LEU A 385 25.02 -20.27 -63.23
CA LEU A 385 24.78 -19.71 -61.92
C LEU A 385 23.56 -18.80 -61.97
N ALA A 386 22.54 -19.09 -61.17
CA ALA A 386 21.30 -18.34 -61.06
C ALA A 386 21.19 -17.68 -59.67
N THR A 387 21.00 -16.34 -59.60
CA THR A 387 21.04 -15.56 -58.36
C THR A 387 19.76 -14.75 -58.21
N ASN A 388 19.14 -14.72 -57.01
CA ASN A 388 17.97 -13.91 -56.70
C ASN A 388 18.33 -12.47 -56.30
N SER A 389 17.32 -11.64 -55.91
CA SER A 389 17.50 -10.24 -55.47
C SER A 389 18.27 -10.10 -54.18
N GLU A 390 18.19 -11.09 -53.31
CA GLU A 390 18.85 -11.13 -51.97
C GLU A 390 20.27 -11.67 -52.03
N GLY A 391 20.74 -12.06 -53.23
CA GLY A 391 22.11 -12.58 -53.45
C GLY A 391 22.26 -14.08 -53.25
N CYS A 392 21.18 -14.81 -53.01
CA CYS A 392 21.24 -16.27 -52.94
C CYS A 392 21.37 -16.85 -54.33
N SER A 393 22.21 -17.85 -54.49
CA SER A 393 22.50 -18.46 -55.79
C SER A 393 22.47 -19.97 -55.72
N ASP A 394 22.16 -20.57 -56.87
CA ASP A 394 22.28 -21.98 -57.14
C ASP A 394 22.96 -22.18 -58.52
N SER A 395 23.51 -23.36 -58.77
CA SER A 395 24.22 -23.67 -60.01
C SER A 395 23.81 -25.01 -60.58
N SER A 396 23.70 -25.05 -61.92
CA SER A 396 23.45 -26.26 -62.69
C SER A 396 24.60 -26.47 -63.68
N ILE A 397 25.01 -27.71 -63.83
CA ILE A 397 26.14 -28.07 -64.71
C ILE A 397 25.69 -29.18 -65.67
N ASN A 398 26.01 -29.04 -66.93
CA ASN A 398 25.82 -30.07 -67.96
C ASN A 398 27.10 -30.21 -68.82
N PHE A 399 27.41 -31.42 -69.23
CA PHE A 399 28.51 -31.71 -70.15
C PHE A 399 27.98 -31.85 -71.63
N ILE A 400 28.47 -30.98 -72.49
CA ILE A 400 28.06 -30.88 -73.86
C ILE A 400 29.08 -31.64 -74.74
N ASN A 401 28.61 -32.68 -75.35
CA ASN A 401 29.51 -33.49 -76.28
C ASN A 401 29.39 -32.92 -77.68
N VAL A 402 30.40 -32.25 -78.15
CA VAL A 402 30.52 -31.73 -79.50
C VAL A 402 31.28 -32.80 -80.34
N SER A 403 30.53 -33.49 -81.19
CA SER A 403 31.04 -34.60 -81.99
C SER A 403 31.96 -34.11 -83.10
N PRO A 404 33.05 -34.82 -83.39
CA PRO A 404 33.91 -34.53 -84.54
C PRO A 404 33.20 -34.68 -85.88
N ILE A 405 33.63 -33.93 -86.86
CA ILE A 405 33.20 -34.12 -88.24
C ILE A 405 33.70 -35.45 -88.75
N PRO A 406 32.87 -36.32 -89.34
CA PRO A 406 33.32 -37.56 -89.94
C PRO A 406 34.26 -37.24 -91.11
N ILE A 407 35.46 -37.75 -91.06
CA ILE A 407 36.42 -37.69 -92.19
C ILE A 407 36.19 -38.93 -93.05
N ALA A 408 35.76 -38.70 -94.30
CA ALA A 408 35.67 -39.77 -95.27
C ALA A 408 37.10 -40.02 -95.79
N ASP A 409 37.63 -41.16 -95.46
CA ASP A 409 38.90 -41.63 -96.02
C ASP A 409 38.59 -42.84 -96.93
N PHE A 410 39.10 -42.81 -98.11
CA PHE A 410 39.04 -43.97 -99.06
C PHE A 410 40.35 -44.22 -99.66
N ASN A 411 40.86 -45.44 -99.60
CA ASN A 411 41.96 -45.90 -100.37
C ASN A 411 41.61 -46.36 -101.71
N LEU A 412 42.16 -45.76 -102.76
CA LEU A 412 42.09 -46.27 -104.13
C LEU A 412 43.11 -47.47 -104.20
N ASP A 413 42.52 -48.65 -104.36
CA ASP A 413 43.35 -49.82 -104.71
C ASP A 413 43.68 -49.73 -106.21
N THR A 414 44.94 -49.42 -106.52
CA THR A 414 45.48 -49.24 -107.86
C THR A 414 46.19 -50.48 -108.36
N THR A 415 45.61 -51.65 -108.19
CA THR A 415 46.05 -52.85 -108.84
C THR A 415 45.12 -53.25 -109.95
N ILE A 416 45.26 -52.50 -111.08
CA ILE A 416 44.81 -53.05 -112.32
C ILE A 416 46.09 -53.58 -112.94
N GLY A 417 46.28 -54.89 -112.78
CA GLY A 417 47.14 -55.65 -113.67
C GLY A 417 46.52 -55.95 -114.95
N CYS A 418 47.08 -55.44 -115.98
CA CYS A 418 46.71 -55.83 -117.33
C CYS A 418 47.35 -57.21 -117.64
N GLU A 419 46.52 -58.14 -117.96
CA GLU A 419 46.64 -59.00 -119.08
C GLU A 419 45.32 -59.24 -119.73
#